data_7dde67cad6ffbfffd43dc78b257ca864
#
_entry.id   7dde67cad6ffbfffd43dc78b257ca864
#
_cell.length_a   1.000
_cell.length_b   1.000
_cell.length_c   1.000
_cell.angle_alpha   90.00
_cell.angle_beta   90.00
_cell.angle_gamma   90.00
#
_symmetry.space_group_name_H-M   'P 1'
#
loop_
_entity.id
_entity.type
_entity.pdbx_description
1 polymer ?
#
loop_
_entity_poly.entity_id
_entity_poly.type
_entity_poly.pdbx_seq_one_letter_code
_entity_poly.pdbx_strand_id
1 'polypeptide(L)'
;MKVKYNAANIGDLLKHSWLIEVTAFLSKQFPTEPFRYADTFCGFKEYEIENFFKERLINQFSQTKLYGIQKEYLERNRYLGSSGIGRKLLGNRVQINIFDTNPDAIDSFTAEDAKILPLKSGYDVLGSDRDYDLIFLDPYDDFWDVYEVVIEKIGIKVGDSSILLFVPFTEQCPSKELIETIDKTGIRYVNGTAETKNPEMDEKWNAAMFFFPANEISDEKILIIEKITSPYK
;
A
#
# COMPACT_ATOMS: atom_id res chain seq x y z
N MET A 1 13.16 -17.37 -15.09
CA MET A 1 11.85 -16.98 -15.67
C MET A 1 11.58 -15.59 -15.13
N LYS A 2 11.55 -14.53 -15.95
CA LYS A 2 11.23 -13.18 -15.44
C LYS A 2 9.76 -13.17 -15.00
N VAL A 3 9.51 -12.91 -13.76
CA VAL A 3 8.16 -12.71 -13.23
C VAL A 3 7.58 -11.49 -13.95
N LYS A 4 6.51 -11.68 -14.72
CA LYS A 4 5.85 -10.58 -15.42
C LYS A 4 4.88 -9.94 -14.41
N TYR A 5 5.24 -8.79 -13.86
CA TYR A 5 4.36 -8.01 -13.01
C TYR A 5 3.33 -7.28 -13.86
N ASN A 6 2.06 -7.45 -13.56
CA ASN A 6 0.96 -6.71 -14.18
C ASN A 6 0.71 -5.39 -13.43
N ALA A 7 1.71 -4.51 -13.44
CA ALA A 7 1.60 -3.22 -12.78
C ALA A 7 0.53 -2.31 -13.40
N ALA A 8 0.00 -1.38 -12.62
CA ALA A 8 -1.10 -0.48 -12.96
C ALA A 8 -2.45 -1.20 -13.19
N ASN A 9 -2.62 -2.40 -12.65
CA ASN A 9 -3.93 -3.05 -12.58
C ASN A 9 -4.86 -2.32 -11.60
N ILE A 10 -6.13 -2.71 -11.51
CA ILE A 10 -7.11 -2.02 -10.65
C ILE A 10 -6.73 -2.09 -9.16
N GLY A 11 -6.07 -3.14 -8.71
CA GLY A 11 -5.55 -3.26 -7.34
C GLY A 11 -4.46 -2.23 -7.06
N ASP A 12 -3.52 -2.04 -8.00
CA ASP A 12 -2.51 -0.99 -7.89
C ASP A 12 -3.14 0.40 -7.87
N LEU A 13 -4.19 0.64 -8.66
CA LEU A 13 -4.89 1.93 -8.67
C LEU A 13 -5.57 2.19 -7.33
N LEU A 14 -6.22 1.18 -6.73
CA LEU A 14 -6.82 1.27 -5.41
C LEU A 14 -5.76 1.54 -4.34
N LYS A 15 -4.78 0.62 -4.19
CA LYS A 15 -3.81 0.68 -3.11
C LYS A 15 -2.93 1.94 -3.16
N HIS A 16 -2.51 2.36 -4.36
CA HIS A 16 -1.69 3.56 -4.53
C HIS A 16 -2.50 4.85 -4.33
N SER A 17 -3.79 4.87 -4.68
CA SER A 17 -4.66 6.01 -4.34
C SER A 17 -4.81 6.17 -2.84
N TRP A 18 -5.06 5.09 -2.12
CA TRP A 18 -5.13 5.10 -0.66
C TRP A 18 -3.78 5.49 -0.03
N LEU A 19 -2.67 4.91 -0.51
CA LEU A 19 -1.33 5.24 -0.05
C LEU A 19 -1.05 6.75 -0.15
N ILE A 20 -1.42 7.38 -1.27
CA ILE A 20 -1.26 8.82 -1.50
C ILE A 20 -2.06 9.63 -0.49
N GLU A 21 -3.35 9.32 -0.31
CA GLU A 21 -4.22 10.09 0.59
C GLU A 21 -3.79 9.93 2.05
N VAL A 22 -3.53 8.70 2.50
CA VAL A 22 -3.09 8.41 3.87
C VAL A 22 -1.73 9.04 4.16
N THR A 23 -0.75 8.89 3.26
CA THR A 23 0.58 9.49 3.42
C THR A 23 0.51 11.02 3.47
N ALA A 24 -0.26 11.65 2.57
CA ALA A 24 -0.44 13.10 2.55
C ALA A 24 -1.15 13.61 3.82
N PHE A 25 -2.06 12.82 4.38
CA PHE A 25 -2.72 13.15 5.64
C PHE A 25 -1.76 13.04 6.83
N LEU A 26 -1.11 11.88 6.99
CA LEU A 26 -0.20 11.61 8.11
C LEU A 26 0.98 12.56 8.14
N SER A 27 1.56 12.88 6.98
CA SER A 27 2.69 13.81 6.90
C SER A 27 2.40 15.23 7.41
N LYS A 28 1.13 15.62 7.46
CA LYS A 28 0.68 16.88 8.07
C LYS A 28 0.45 16.76 9.58
N GLN A 29 0.12 15.56 10.05
CA GLN A 29 -0.08 15.31 11.49
C GLN A 29 1.26 15.20 12.23
N PHE A 30 2.29 14.68 11.55
CA PHE A 30 3.64 14.51 12.07
C PHE A 30 4.60 15.43 11.31
N PRO A 31 4.64 16.73 11.66
CA PRO A 31 5.49 17.70 10.95
C PRO A 31 6.99 17.51 11.24
N THR A 32 7.33 16.64 12.20
CA THR A 32 8.72 16.33 12.53
C THR A 32 9.39 15.57 11.41
N GLU A 33 10.54 16.03 11.02
CA GLU A 33 11.35 15.36 10.00
C GLU A 33 12.31 14.36 10.63
N PRO A 34 12.53 13.25 9.95
CA PRO A 34 11.95 12.77 8.69
C PRO A 34 10.69 11.91 8.91
N PHE A 35 9.79 11.88 7.92
CA PHE A 35 8.65 10.95 7.89
C PHE A 35 9.17 9.54 7.65
N ARG A 36 8.96 8.65 8.60
CA ARG A 36 9.46 7.26 8.58
C ARG A 36 8.44 6.35 7.90
N TYR A 37 8.79 5.84 6.74
CA TYR A 37 7.94 4.99 5.91
C TYR A 37 8.56 3.61 5.73
N ALA A 38 7.81 2.56 6.06
CA ALA A 38 8.15 1.19 5.72
C ALA A 38 7.31 0.73 4.54
N ASP A 39 7.96 0.37 3.45
CA ASP A 39 7.34 -0.22 2.27
C ASP A 39 7.65 -1.70 2.23
N THR A 40 6.64 -2.51 2.51
CA THR A 40 6.80 -3.96 2.63
C THR A 40 6.23 -4.65 1.40
N PHE A 41 6.91 -5.70 0.94
CA PHE A 41 6.64 -6.31 -0.34
C PHE A 41 6.75 -5.26 -1.47
N CYS A 42 7.80 -4.44 -1.39
CA CYS A 42 7.92 -3.19 -2.13
C CYS A 42 7.96 -3.36 -3.66
N GLY A 43 8.24 -4.59 -4.15
CA GLY A 43 8.39 -4.84 -5.57
C GLY A 43 9.47 -3.98 -6.20
N PHE A 44 9.31 -3.63 -7.46
CA PHE A 44 10.26 -2.78 -8.18
C PHE A 44 9.98 -1.29 -7.95
N LYS A 45 11.04 -0.48 -7.98
CA LYS A 45 10.92 0.98 -7.96
C LYS A 45 10.03 1.52 -9.08
N GLU A 46 10.19 0.96 -10.30
CA GLU A 46 9.43 1.30 -11.49
C GLU A 46 9.12 0.03 -12.30
N TYR A 47 7.95 0.00 -12.92
CA TYR A 47 7.48 -1.10 -13.76
C TYR A 47 7.32 -0.64 -15.21
N GLU A 48 7.60 -1.52 -16.16
CA GLU A 48 7.12 -1.36 -17.53
C GLU A 48 5.64 -1.69 -17.58
N ILE A 49 4.84 -0.86 -18.27
CA ILE A 49 3.41 -1.08 -18.39
C ILE A 49 2.97 -1.22 -19.85
N GLU A 50 1.94 -2.03 -20.05
CA GLU A 50 1.28 -2.16 -21.33
C GLU A 50 0.38 -0.95 -21.63
N ASN A 51 0.19 -0.63 -22.90
CA ASN A 51 -0.63 0.51 -23.34
C ASN A 51 -2.06 0.47 -22.78
N PHE A 52 -2.65 -0.71 -22.64
CA PHE A 52 -3.99 -0.88 -22.07
C PHE A 52 -4.11 -0.32 -20.65
N PHE A 53 -3.15 -0.62 -19.78
CA PHE A 53 -3.15 -0.10 -18.40
C PHE A 53 -2.90 1.40 -18.37
N LYS A 54 -2.02 1.90 -19.24
CA LYS A 54 -1.77 3.33 -19.41
C LYS A 54 -3.04 4.08 -19.84
N GLU A 55 -3.75 3.59 -20.84
CA GLU A 55 -5.00 4.19 -21.33
C GLU A 55 -6.09 4.16 -20.26
N ARG A 56 -6.22 3.07 -19.51
CA ARG A 56 -7.15 2.98 -18.37
C ARG A 56 -6.86 4.09 -17.35
N LEU A 57 -5.61 4.24 -16.95
CA LEU A 57 -5.21 5.23 -15.95
C LEU A 57 -5.51 6.65 -16.46
N ILE A 58 -5.21 6.95 -17.72
CA ILE A 58 -5.53 8.24 -18.34
C ILE A 58 -7.04 8.48 -18.37
N ASN A 59 -7.82 7.52 -18.84
CA ASN A 59 -9.25 7.69 -19.08
C ASN A 59 -10.08 7.73 -17.79
N GLN A 60 -9.71 6.93 -16.78
CA GLN A 60 -10.51 6.79 -15.57
C GLN A 60 -9.98 7.61 -14.38
N PHE A 61 -8.67 7.89 -14.35
CA PHE A 61 -8.02 8.47 -13.19
C PHE A 61 -7.32 9.82 -13.45
N SER A 62 -7.49 10.43 -14.64
CA SER A 62 -6.81 11.67 -15.02
C SER A 62 -7.03 12.85 -14.08
N GLN A 63 -8.10 12.85 -13.28
CA GLN A 63 -8.42 13.88 -12.30
C GLN A 63 -7.92 13.53 -10.88
N THR A 64 -7.24 12.42 -10.70
CA THR A 64 -6.76 11.97 -9.39
C THR A 64 -5.33 12.43 -9.10
N LYS A 65 -4.97 12.49 -7.81
CA LYS A 65 -3.58 12.71 -7.40
C LYS A 65 -2.65 11.63 -7.91
N LEU A 66 -3.13 10.38 -7.98
CA LEU A 66 -2.37 9.26 -8.53
C LEU A 66 -1.90 9.55 -9.95
N TYR A 67 -2.80 10.00 -10.83
CA TYR A 67 -2.41 10.37 -12.19
C TYR A 67 -1.38 11.50 -12.20
N GLY A 68 -1.56 12.52 -11.38
CA GLY A 68 -0.61 13.63 -11.27
C GLY A 68 0.81 13.17 -10.92
N ILE A 69 0.93 12.16 -10.03
CA ILE A 69 2.22 11.57 -9.64
C ILE A 69 2.79 10.70 -10.76
N GLN A 70 1.94 9.91 -11.43
CA GLN A 70 2.35 8.93 -12.44
C GLN A 70 2.62 9.53 -13.83
N LYS A 71 2.12 10.73 -14.13
CA LYS A 71 2.09 11.31 -15.48
C LYS A 71 3.44 11.26 -16.20
N GLU A 72 4.52 11.69 -15.58
CA GLU A 72 5.86 11.70 -16.17
C GLU A 72 6.38 10.27 -16.47
N TYR A 73 5.97 9.29 -15.68
CA TYR A 73 6.34 7.88 -15.87
C TYR A 73 5.53 7.26 -17.00
N LEU A 74 4.24 7.58 -17.08
CA LEU A 74 3.35 7.12 -18.16
C LEU A 74 3.81 7.59 -19.55
N GLU A 75 4.39 8.78 -19.67
CA GLU A 75 4.99 9.26 -20.91
C GLU A 75 6.10 8.35 -21.42
N ARG A 76 6.79 7.67 -20.50
CA ARG A 76 7.87 6.71 -20.79
C ARG A 76 7.42 5.24 -20.76
N ASN A 77 6.10 4.97 -20.76
CA ASN A 77 5.49 3.65 -20.56
C ASN A 77 5.99 2.96 -19.28
N ARG A 78 6.13 3.76 -18.22
CA ARG A 78 6.53 3.31 -16.88
C ARG A 78 5.42 3.59 -15.88
N TYR A 79 5.44 2.88 -14.77
CA TYR A 79 4.58 3.08 -13.61
C TYR A 79 5.43 3.05 -12.34
N LEU A 80 5.30 4.07 -11.51
CA LEU A 80 6.07 4.24 -10.31
C LEU A 80 5.48 3.37 -9.18
N GLY A 81 6.31 2.56 -8.54
CA GLY A 81 5.91 1.74 -7.39
C GLY A 81 5.67 2.54 -6.12
N SER A 82 5.22 1.87 -5.06
CA SER A 82 4.81 2.45 -3.78
C SER A 82 5.90 3.31 -3.11
N SER A 83 7.12 2.82 -3.05
CA SER A 83 8.27 3.58 -2.53
C SER A 83 8.55 4.85 -3.31
N GLY A 84 8.48 4.75 -4.64
CA GLY A 84 8.65 5.90 -5.53
C GLY A 84 7.54 6.94 -5.33
N ILE A 85 6.29 6.50 -5.13
CA ILE A 85 5.17 7.37 -4.79
C ILE A 85 5.44 8.12 -3.48
N GLY A 86 5.87 7.42 -2.43
CA GLY A 86 6.24 8.02 -1.15
C GLY A 86 7.32 9.10 -1.31
N ARG A 87 8.37 8.81 -2.09
CA ARG A 87 9.44 9.76 -2.41
C ARG A 87 8.93 10.98 -3.20
N LYS A 88 8.07 10.77 -4.20
CA LYS A 88 7.51 11.86 -5.01
C LYS A 88 6.60 12.78 -4.20
N LEU A 89 5.86 12.23 -3.21
CA LEU A 89 4.98 13.00 -2.33
C LEU A 89 5.74 13.86 -1.31
N LEU A 90 6.77 13.29 -0.69
CA LEU A 90 7.40 13.89 0.49
C LEU A 90 8.82 14.43 0.24
N GLY A 91 9.38 14.13 -0.94
CA GLY A 91 10.74 14.57 -1.30
C GLY A 91 11.80 14.06 -0.31
N ASN A 92 12.69 14.93 0.10
CA ASN A 92 13.77 14.59 1.05
C ASN A 92 13.27 14.41 2.50
N ARG A 93 12.02 14.73 2.78
CA ARG A 93 11.40 14.55 4.11
C ARG A 93 11.14 13.09 4.46
N VAL A 94 11.12 12.18 3.50
CA VAL A 94 10.82 10.77 3.77
C VAL A 94 12.09 9.95 3.95
N GLN A 95 12.12 9.16 5.00
CA GLN A 95 13.05 8.02 5.16
C GLN A 95 12.29 6.73 4.84
N ILE A 96 12.65 6.10 3.74
CA ILE A 96 12.00 4.87 3.27
C ILE A 96 12.87 3.68 3.66
N ASN A 97 12.25 2.69 4.32
CA ASN A 97 12.82 1.37 4.51
C ASN A 97 12.05 0.38 3.65
N ILE A 98 12.72 -0.35 2.79
CA ILE A 98 12.11 -1.34 1.92
C ILE A 98 12.38 -2.75 2.42
N PHE A 99 11.36 -3.60 2.27
CA PHE A 99 11.39 -5.02 2.63
C PHE A 99 10.86 -5.83 1.44
N ASP A 100 11.66 -6.73 0.95
CA ASP A 100 11.27 -7.71 -0.06
C ASP A 100 12.18 -8.93 0.02
N THR A 101 11.69 -10.07 -0.42
CA THR A 101 12.48 -11.30 -0.56
C THR A 101 13.01 -11.51 -1.97
N ASN A 102 12.54 -10.70 -2.94
CA ASN A 102 12.98 -10.75 -4.32
C ASN A 102 14.23 -9.87 -4.53
N PRO A 103 15.41 -10.47 -4.79
CA PRO A 103 16.64 -9.71 -4.98
C PRO A 103 16.58 -8.76 -6.19
N ASP A 104 15.91 -9.15 -7.29
CA ASP A 104 15.78 -8.31 -8.48
C ASP A 104 14.97 -7.03 -8.19
N ALA A 105 13.96 -7.14 -7.31
CA ALA A 105 13.19 -5.99 -6.86
C ALA A 105 14.08 -5.05 -6.02
N ILE A 106 14.78 -5.60 -5.04
CA ILE A 106 15.71 -4.85 -4.18
C ILE A 106 16.81 -4.17 -5.00
N ASP A 107 17.39 -4.83 -5.98
CA ASP A 107 18.44 -4.29 -6.86
C ASP A 107 17.95 -3.13 -7.74
N SER A 108 16.63 -2.94 -7.87
CA SER A 108 16.05 -1.79 -8.57
C SER A 108 16.18 -0.47 -7.82
N PHE A 109 16.54 -0.50 -6.53
CA PHE A 109 16.70 0.68 -5.68
C PHE A 109 18.17 1.03 -5.47
N THR A 110 18.43 2.33 -5.29
CA THR A 110 19.73 2.83 -4.85
C THR A 110 19.67 3.24 -3.37
N ALA A 111 20.84 3.43 -2.74
CA ALA A 111 20.92 3.92 -1.36
C ALA A 111 20.30 5.33 -1.18
N GLU A 112 20.17 6.10 -2.25
CA GLU A 112 19.51 7.41 -2.24
C GLU A 112 17.97 7.29 -2.27
N ASP A 113 17.45 6.21 -2.87
CA ASP A 113 16.03 5.98 -2.97
C ASP A 113 15.43 5.53 -1.63
N ALA A 114 16.10 4.57 -0.98
CA ALA A 114 15.60 3.95 0.24
C ALA A 114 16.74 3.28 1.03
N LYS A 115 16.53 3.08 2.32
CA LYS A 115 17.35 2.20 3.13
C LYS A 115 16.91 0.76 2.86
N ILE A 116 17.77 0.03 2.16
CA ILE A 116 17.57 -1.38 1.88
C ILE A 116 17.86 -2.16 3.16
N LEU A 117 16.87 -2.91 3.65
CA LEU A 117 17.07 -3.90 4.69
C LEU A 117 17.40 -5.25 4.04
N PRO A 118 18.31 -6.05 4.63
CA PRO A 118 18.69 -7.35 4.04
C PRO A 118 17.45 -8.20 3.85
N LEU A 119 17.31 -8.83 2.69
CA LEU A 119 16.23 -9.69 2.23
C LEU A 119 15.38 -10.23 3.38
N LYS A 120 14.34 -9.51 3.72
CA LYS A 120 13.42 -9.83 4.82
C LYS A 120 12.01 -9.90 4.29
N SER A 121 11.23 -10.82 4.85
CA SER A 121 9.79 -10.82 4.63
C SER A 121 9.20 -9.47 5.03
N GLY A 122 8.23 -8.99 4.25
CA GLY A 122 7.49 -7.78 4.61
C GLY A 122 6.81 -7.87 5.96
N TYR A 123 6.43 -9.06 6.40
CA TYR A 123 5.83 -9.28 7.72
C TYR A 123 6.80 -9.10 8.90
N ASP A 124 8.12 -9.15 8.67
CA ASP A 124 9.12 -8.97 9.74
C ASP A 124 9.08 -7.56 10.35
N VAL A 125 8.57 -6.58 9.61
CA VAL A 125 8.39 -5.20 10.10
C VAL A 125 7.46 -5.15 11.31
N LEU A 126 6.44 -6.00 11.35
CA LEU A 126 5.46 -6.04 12.45
C LEU A 126 6.03 -6.51 13.78
N GLY A 127 7.12 -7.29 13.75
CA GLY A 127 7.85 -7.73 14.94
C GLY A 127 9.08 -6.88 15.28
N SER A 128 9.31 -5.78 14.54
CA SER A 128 10.48 -4.93 14.79
C SER A 128 10.23 -3.90 15.89
N ASP A 129 11.27 -3.58 16.69
CA ASP A 129 11.24 -2.52 17.71
C ASP A 129 11.25 -1.11 17.11
N ARG A 130 11.27 -1.00 15.78
CA ARG A 130 11.33 0.29 15.08
C ARG A 130 9.93 0.82 14.82
N ASP A 131 9.70 2.08 15.19
CA ASP A 131 8.46 2.78 14.88
C ASP A 131 8.51 3.45 13.52
N TYR A 132 7.36 3.47 12.86
CA TYR A 132 7.13 4.11 11.58
C TYR A 132 5.90 5.01 11.65
N ASP A 133 5.96 6.14 10.96
CA ASP A 133 4.77 6.99 10.81
C ASP A 133 3.74 6.30 9.91
N LEU A 134 4.23 5.48 8.95
CA LEU A 134 3.39 4.62 8.12
C LEU A 134 4.13 3.33 7.75
N ILE A 135 3.47 2.18 7.94
CA ILE A 135 3.83 0.88 7.37
C ILE A 135 2.82 0.57 6.26
N PHE A 136 3.31 0.36 5.05
CA PHE A 136 2.49 -0.13 3.94
C PHE A 136 2.73 -1.62 3.75
N LEU A 137 1.70 -2.42 4.01
CA LEU A 137 1.68 -3.87 3.83
C LEU A 137 0.95 -4.19 2.53
N ASP A 138 1.70 -4.69 1.55
CA ASP A 138 1.19 -5.10 0.22
C ASP A 138 1.52 -6.57 -0.05
N PRO A 139 1.00 -7.52 0.77
CA PRO A 139 1.36 -8.91 0.68
C PRO A 139 0.88 -9.57 -0.61
N TYR A 140 1.55 -10.68 -0.96
CA TYR A 140 1.18 -11.55 -2.05
C TYR A 140 0.09 -12.57 -1.62
N ASP A 141 -0.17 -13.55 -2.47
CA ASP A 141 -1.21 -14.56 -2.28
C ASP A 141 -1.04 -15.39 -0.99
N ASP A 142 0.18 -15.49 -0.44
CA ASP A 142 0.48 -16.14 0.83
C ASP A 142 -0.16 -15.47 2.06
N PHE A 143 -0.70 -14.24 1.91
CA PHE A 143 -1.43 -13.55 2.96
C PHE A 143 -2.55 -14.40 3.55
N TRP A 144 -3.29 -15.11 2.70
CA TRP A 144 -4.43 -15.91 3.14
C TRP A 144 -4.03 -17.12 4.01
N ASP A 145 -2.80 -17.59 3.90
CA ASP A 145 -2.27 -18.69 4.72
C ASP A 145 -1.87 -18.22 6.13
N VAL A 146 -1.64 -16.91 6.32
CA VAL A 146 -1.06 -16.35 7.55
C VAL A 146 -1.82 -15.15 8.11
N TYR A 147 -2.97 -14.77 7.55
CA TYR A 147 -3.67 -13.53 7.89
C TYR A 147 -4.01 -13.39 9.37
N GLU A 148 -4.36 -14.48 10.07
CA GLU A 148 -4.68 -14.43 11.50
C GLU A 148 -3.49 -13.94 12.32
N VAL A 149 -2.30 -14.49 12.04
CA VAL A 149 -1.04 -14.08 12.71
C VAL A 149 -0.66 -12.65 12.33
N VAL A 150 -0.89 -12.26 11.08
CA VAL A 150 -0.60 -10.91 10.60
C VAL A 150 -1.50 -9.90 11.32
N ILE A 151 -2.81 -10.17 11.44
CA ILE A 151 -3.76 -9.28 12.13
C ILE A 151 -3.44 -9.17 13.62
N GLU A 152 -3.07 -10.26 14.28
CA GLU A 152 -2.61 -10.22 15.68
C GLU A 152 -1.39 -9.30 15.85
N LYS A 153 -0.38 -9.45 14.99
CA LYS A 153 0.82 -8.59 15.00
C LYS A 153 0.50 -7.13 14.68
N ILE A 154 -0.43 -6.87 13.76
CA ILE A 154 -0.93 -5.51 13.49
C ILE A 154 -1.51 -4.92 14.79
N GLY A 155 -2.33 -5.69 15.53
CA GLY A 155 -2.90 -5.25 16.80
C GLY A 155 -1.88 -4.77 17.83
N ILE A 156 -0.71 -5.41 17.86
CA ILE A 156 0.41 -5.00 18.72
C ILE A 156 1.09 -3.74 18.16
N LYS A 157 1.34 -3.71 16.85
CA LYS A 157 2.16 -2.68 16.20
C LYS A 157 1.48 -1.31 16.08
N VAL A 158 0.14 -1.25 16.03
CA VAL A 158 -0.61 0.01 15.97
C VAL A 158 -0.48 0.88 17.24
N GLY A 159 0.14 0.37 18.31
CA GLY A 159 0.55 1.19 19.43
C GLY A 159 1.40 2.38 19.00
N ASP A 160 2.33 2.18 18.08
CA ASP A 160 3.42 3.09 17.74
C ASP A 160 3.50 3.42 16.24
N SER A 161 2.72 2.75 15.38
CA SER A 161 2.79 2.92 13.93
C SER A 161 1.42 2.85 13.28
N SER A 162 1.13 3.73 12.32
CA SER A 162 -0.04 3.56 11.46
C SER A 162 0.25 2.52 10.38
N ILE A 163 -0.73 1.68 10.05
CA ILE A 163 -0.57 0.59 9.08
C ILE A 163 -1.62 0.70 7.98
N LEU A 164 -1.18 0.62 6.74
CA LEU A 164 -2.02 0.53 5.57
C LEU A 164 -1.83 -0.84 4.94
N LEU A 165 -2.84 -1.70 5.01
CA LEU A 165 -2.84 -3.06 4.50
C LEU A 165 -3.66 -3.17 3.21
N PHE A 166 -3.05 -3.66 2.15
CA PHE A 166 -3.76 -4.14 0.98
C PHE A 166 -4.05 -5.63 1.13
N VAL A 167 -5.30 -6.01 0.97
CA VAL A 167 -5.72 -7.41 0.96
C VAL A 167 -5.91 -7.83 -0.49
N PRO A 168 -5.13 -8.83 -0.96
CA PRO A 168 -5.11 -9.23 -2.36
C PRO A 168 -6.46 -9.79 -2.82
N PHE A 169 -6.65 -9.77 -4.13
CA PHE A 169 -7.88 -10.16 -4.78
C PHE A 169 -8.31 -11.59 -4.50
N THR A 170 -9.57 -11.74 -4.11
CA THR A 170 -10.30 -13.00 -4.09
C THR A 170 -11.76 -12.77 -4.47
N GLU A 171 -12.50 -13.84 -4.73
CA GLU A 171 -13.95 -13.75 -4.99
C GLU A 171 -14.73 -13.14 -3.81
N GLN A 172 -14.23 -13.29 -2.59
CA GLN A 172 -14.91 -12.91 -1.34
C GLN A 172 -14.13 -11.91 -0.48
N CYS A 173 -13.33 -11.06 -1.07
CA CYS A 173 -12.56 -10.05 -0.31
C CYS A 173 -13.43 -8.80 0.00
N PRO A 174 -13.39 -8.28 1.26
CA PRO A 174 -12.83 -8.96 2.43
C PRO A 174 -13.74 -10.11 2.85
N SER A 175 -13.15 -11.23 3.21
CA SER A 175 -13.92 -12.35 3.72
C SER A 175 -14.53 -12.03 5.09
N LYS A 176 -15.64 -12.68 5.42
CA LYS A 176 -16.28 -12.52 6.74
C LYS A 176 -15.31 -12.90 7.85
N GLU A 177 -14.57 -13.97 7.66
CA GLU A 177 -13.59 -14.48 8.61
C GLU A 177 -12.47 -13.45 8.89
N LEU A 178 -11.98 -12.75 7.85
CA LEU A 178 -10.99 -11.69 8.00
C LEU A 178 -11.54 -10.54 8.86
N ILE A 179 -12.76 -10.07 8.56
CA ILE A 179 -13.40 -9.00 9.34
C ILE A 179 -13.60 -9.44 10.79
N GLU A 180 -14.13 -10.64 11.03
CA GLU A 180 -14.29 -11.17 12.39
C GLU A 180 -12.96 -11.29 13.14
N THR A 181 -11.88 -11.62 12.45
CA THR A 181 -10.53 -11.68 13.03
C THR A 181 -10.04 -10.30 13.42
N ILE A 182 -10.22 -9.30 12.57
CA ILE A 182 -9.88 -7.91 12.87
C ILE A 182 -10.71 -7.40 14.07
N ASP A 183 -12.02 -7.62 14.06
CA ASP A 183 -12.93 -7.15 15.11
C ASP A 183 -12.60 -7.76 16.48
N LYS A 184 -12.17 -9.02 16.53
CA LYS A 184 -11.72 -9.69 17.78
C LYS A 184 -10.52 -9.00 18.43
N THR A 185 -9.66 -8.31 17.65
CA THR A 185 -8.52 -7.58 18.22
C THR A 185 -8.92 -6.28 18.93
N GLY A 186 -10.12 -5.75 18.63
CA GLY A 186 -10.57 -4.46 19.14
C GLY A 186 -9.83 -3.24 18.58
N ILE A 187 -8.96 -3.41 17.58
CA ILE A 187 -8.25 -2.31 16.93
C ILE A 187 -9.20 -1.48 16.05
N ARG A 188 -8.97 -0.17 16.03
CA ARG A 188 -9.73 0.73 15.15
C ARG A 188 -9.23 0.58 13.71
N TYR A 189 -10.14 0.67 12.74
CA TYR A 189 -9.76 0.66 11.33
C TYR A 189 -10.76 1.42 10.45
N VAL A 190 -10.28 1.81 9.28
CA VAL A 190 -11.10 2.25 8.13
C VAL A 190 -10.84 1.28 7.00
N ASN A 191 -11.88 0.85 6.30
CA ASN A 191 -11.73 -0.02 5.15
C ASN A 191 -12.39 0.53 3.89
N GLY A 192 -11.98 0.03 2.76
CA GLY A 192 -12.59 0.23 1.46
C GLY A 192 -12.33 -0.96 0.55
N THR A 193 -13.26 -1.21 -0.34
CA THR A 193 -13.20 -2.33 -1.27
C THR A 193 -13.29 -1.84 -2.70
N ALA A 194 -12.66 -2.55 -3.63
CA ALA A 194 -12.85 -2.35 -5.05
C ALA A 194 -13.19 -3.67 -5.73
N GLU A 195 -14.19 -3.62 -6.59
CA GLU A 195 -14.60 -4.76 -7.42
C GLU A 195 -14.01 -4.58 -8.83
N THR A 196 -13.49 -5.64 -9.39
CA THR A 196 -13.11 -5.70 -10.80
C THR A 196 -13.65 -6.97 -11.43
N LYS A 197 -13.95 -6.90 -12.73
CA LYS A 197 -14.16 -8.12 -13.52
C LYS A 197 -12.81 -8.57 -14.06
N ASN A 198 -12.50 -9.84 -13.86
CA ASN A 198 -11.41 -10.46 -14.60
C ASN A 198 -11.88 -10.61 -16.05
N PRO A 199 -11.24 -9.94 -17.03
CA PRO A 199 -11.68 -9.97 -18.41
C PRO A 199 -11.53 -11.36 -19.06
N GLU A 200 -10.72 -12.25 -18.48
CA GLU A 200 -10.46 -13.60 -19.03
C GLU A 200 -11.38 -14.66 -18.43
N MET A 201 -11.90 -14.45 -17.22
CA MET A 201 -12.64 -15.50 -16.49
C MET A 201 -14.11 -15.14 -16.20
N ASP A 202 -14.58 -13.94 -16.59
CA ASP A 202 -15.91 -13.38 -16.27
C ASP A 202 -16.27 -13.42 -14.76
N GLU A 203 -15.26 -13.57 -13.92
CA GLU A 203 -15.40 -13.61 -12.47
C GLU A 203 -15.24 -12.21 -11.87
N LYS A 204 -15.98 -11.97 -10.80
CA LYS A 204 -15.81 -10.76 -9.99
C LYS A 204 -14.71 -10.99 -8.98
N TRP A 205 -13.71 -10.12 -9.02
CA TRP A 205 -12.62 -10.12 -8.07
C TRP A 205 -12.68 -8.87 -7.21
N ASN A 206 -12.50 -9.04 -5.92
CA ASN A 206 -12.53 -7.97 -4.96
C ASN A 206 -11.17 -7.83 -4.28
N ALA A 207 -10.77 -6.60 -4.04
CA ALA A 207 -9.64 -6.26 -3.19
C ALA A 207 -10.11 -5.34 -2.06
N ALA A 208 -9.39 -5.34 -0.96
CA ALA A 208 -9.68 -4.46 0.16
C ALA A 208 -8.44 -3.69 0.60
N MET A 209 -8.69 -2.46 1.08
CA MET A 209 -7.72 -1.67 1.83
C MET A 209 -8.19 -1.55 3.27
N PHE A 210 -7.26 -1.70 4.21
CA PHE A 210 -7.49 -1.42 5.61
C PHE A 210 -6.45 -0.42 6.08
N PHE A 211 -6.91 0.64 6.72
CA PHE A 211 -6.05 1.56 7.44
C PHE A 211 -6.27 1.36 8.94
N PHE A 212 -5.22 1.01 9.64
CA PHE A 212 -5.16 0.88 11.09
C PHE A 212 -4.38 2.07 11.63
N PRO A 213 -5.04 3.05 12.26
CA PRO A 213 -4.38 4.24 12.78
C PRO A 213 -3.55 3.91 14.03
N ALA A 214 -2.40 4.55 14.18
CA ALA A 214 -1.68 4.55 15.44
C ALA A 214 -2.56 5.08 16.58
N ASN A 215 -2.31 4.65 17.82
CA ASN A 215 -3.14 5.01 18.97
C ASN A 215 -3.27 6.51 19.20
N GLU A 216 -2.27 7.31 18.83
CA GLU A 216 -2.26 8.76 18.93
C GLU A 216 -3.19 9.48 17.92
N ILE A 217 -3.69 8.76 16.90
CA ILE A 217 -4.64 9.32 15.92
C ILE A 217 -6.04 9.35 16.53
N SER A 218 -6.61 10.55 16.69
CA SER A 218 -7.95 10.71 17.25
C SER A 218 -9.05 10.23 16.29
N ASP A 219 -10.23 9.91 16.84
CA ASP A 219 -11.39 9.46 16.04
C ASP A 219 -11.85 10.50 15.01
N GLU A 220 -11.76 11.80 15.33
CA GLU A 220 -12.04 12.87 14.35
C GLU A 220 -11.11 12.80 13.14
N LYS A 221 -9.83 12.49 13.36
CA LYS A 221 -8.85 12.32 12.29
C LYS A 221 -9.11 11.06 11.46
N ILE A 222 -9.58 10.00 12.10
CA ILE A 222 -9.98 8.75 11.42
C ILE A 222 -11.16 9.03 10.46
N LEU A 223 -12.17 9.78 10.90
CA LEU A 223 -13.30 10.21 10.05
C LEU A 223 -12.84 11.03 8.83
N ILE A 224 -11.80 11.85 8.98
CA ILE A 224 -11.22 12.57 7.83
C ILE A 224 -10.59 11.59 6.84
N ILE A 225 -9.84 10.59 7.33
CA ILE A 225 -9.24 9.56 6.46
C ILE A 225 -10.32 8.78 5.73
N GLU A 226 -11.37 8.36 6.42
CA GLU A 226 -12.51 7.68 5.81
C GLU A 226 -13.12 8.51 4.68
N LYS A 227 -13.30 9.81 4.90
CA LYS A 227 -13.84 10.73 3.90
C LYS A 227 -12.94 10.89 2.68
N ILE A 228 -11.61 11.05 2.88
CA ILE A 228 -10.68 11.27 1.76
C ILE A 228 -10.41 10.00 0.95
N THR A 229 -10.59 8.83 1.54
CA THR A 229 -10.44 7.53 0.86
C THR A 229 -11.75 7.03 0.24
N SER A 230 -12.90 7.57 0.63
CA SER A 230 -14.22 7.16 0.11
C SER A 230 -14.38 7.22 -1.43
N PRO A 231 -13.74 8.16 -2.17
CA PRO A 231 -13.84 8.18 -3.62
C PRO A 231 -13.21 6.98 -4.34
N TYR A 232 -12.44 6.18 -3.60
CA TYR A 232 -11.73 4.99 -4.12
C TYR A 232 -12.35 3.68 -3.61
N LYS A 233 -13.59 3.72 -3.16
CA LYS A 233 -14.36 2.55 -2.69
C LYS A 233 -15.22 1.95 -3.79
#